data_be9cafe9b89204b1fec52459d24efda7
#
_entry.id   be9cafe9b89204b1fec52459d24efda7
#
_cell.length_a   1.000
_cell.length_b   1.000
_cell.length_c   1.000
_cell.angle_alpha   90.00
_cell.angle_beta   90.00
_cell.angle_gamma   90.00
#
_symmetry.space_group_name_H-M   'P 1'
#
loop_
_entity.id
_entity.type
_entity.pdbx_description
1 polymer ?
#
loop_
_entity_poly.entity_id
_entity_poly.type
_entity_poly.pdbx_seq_one_letter_code
_entity_poly.pdbx_strand_id
1 'polypeptide(L)'
;MIAFSERARIIAVASGKGGAGKTNVSVNLAVAFARLGGRTMLVDCDMGLANAAILLGMPSAWTIGDLLAGRCGIEDLLQRGPGGLQFLPGHSGTGSGSTLSAAERARLMEALRPYAARFDHIVIDTGGGIEASSLALVAAADTPLIVLTPEPTSFVDAYAMVKALSVSHGTPSFEILANMAPHDVAARALFDKFRAIVTRFIDVDLAYAGAIPADPFVREAVLRKRCVVEAFPGAPAARAFAALARRMACPPPPLPEPILAEVGHGAH
;
A
#
# COMPACT_ATOMS: atom_id res chain seq x y z
N MET A 1 -0.07 -24.63 7.79
CA MET A 1 -0.67 -23.85 8.89
C MET A 1 0.08 -22.53 8.91
N ILE A 2 -0.50 -21.44 8.39
CA ILE A 2 0.16 -20.13 8.37
C ILE A 2 0.04 -19.57 9.79
N ALA A 3 1.17 -19.35 10.46
CA ALA A 3 1.18 -18.69 11.77
C ALA A 3 0.86 -17.21 11.53
N PHE A 4 -0.32 -16.77 11.95
CA PHE A 4 -0.70 -15.36 11.90
C PHE A 4 0.02 -14.60 13.01
N SER A 5 0.63 -13.48 12.67
CA SER A 5 1.18 -12.52 13.63
C SER A 5 0.06 -12.03 14.56
N GLU A 6 0.35 -11.81 15.83
CA GLU A 6 -0.61 -11.27 16.80
C GLU A 6 -1.11 -9.86 16.44
N ARG A 7 -0.51 -9.22 15.43
CA ARG A 7 -0.81 -7.88 14.93
C ARG A 7 -0.95 -7.90 13.42
N ALA A 8 -1.93 -7.15 12.87
CA ALA A 8 -2.08 -6.95 11.44
C ALA A 8 -0.80 -6.38 10.81
N ARG A 9 -0.44 -6.89 9.61
CA ARG A 9 0.59 -6.26 8.78
C ARG A 9 0.01 -5.06 8.05
N ILE A 10 0.57 -3.89 8.29
CA ILE A 10 0.15 -2.63 7.66
C ILE A 10 1.00 -2.40 6.40
N ILE A 11 0.33 -2.30 5.25
CA ILE A 11 0.95 -2.04 3.94
C ILE A 11 0.44 -0.69 3.44
N ALA A 12 1.31 0.31 3.33
CA ALA A 12 0.95 1.60 2.75
C ALA A 12 1.37 1.64 1.28
N VAL A 13 0.39 1.81 0.39
CA VAL A 13 0.63 1.92 -1.04
C VAL A 13 0.80 3.39 -1.40
N ALA A 14 1.96 3.74 -1.95
CA ALA A 14 2.33 5.11 -2.24
C ALA A 14 2.98 5.27 -3.61
N SER A 15 2.94 6.48 -4.17
CA SER A 15 3.69 6.86 -5.37
C SER A 15 4.01 8.34 -5.34
N GLY A 16 5.14 8.74 -5.90
CA GLY A 16 5.59 10.12 -5.92
C GLY A 16 4.68 11.08 -6.69
N LYS A 17 3.78 10.59 -7.54
CA LYS A 17 2.81 11.42 -8.28
C LYS A 17 1.44 10.77 -8.42
N GLY A 18 0.46 11.57 -8.85
CA GLY A 18 -0.85 11.07 -9.29
C GLY A 18 -0.75 10.25 -10.59
N GLY A 19 -1.68 9.33 -10.81
CA GLY A 19 -1.77 8.55 -12.05
C GLY A 19 -0.91 7.27 -12.11
N ALA A 20 -0.03 7.00 -11.14
CA ALA A 20 0.76 5.77 -11.10
C ALA A 20 -0.08 4.50 -10.81
N GLY A 21 -1.37 4.64 -10.54
CA GLY A 21 -2.28 3.54 -10.29
C GLY A 21 -2.33 3.05 -8.85
N LYS A 22 -1.92 3.86 -7.86
CA LYS A 22 -1.94 3.51 -6.43
C LYS A 22 -3.25 2.89 -5.98
N THR A 23 -4.36 3.63 -6.13
CA THR A 23 -5.69 3.18 -5.69
C THR A 23 -6.08 1.86 -6.35
N ASN A 24 -5.75 1.68 -7.64
CA ASN A 24 -5.98 0.41 -8.32
C ASN A 24 -5.16 -0.72 -7.70
N VAL A 25 -3.89 -0.44 -7.37
CA VAL A 25 -3.01 -1.39 -6.66
C VAL A 25 -3.57 -1.70 -5.27
N SER A 26 -3.91 -0.69 -4.48
CA SER A 26 -4.44 -0.84 -3.11
C SER A 26 -5.70 -1.70 -3.08
N VAL A 27 -6.68 -1.37 -3.93
CA VAL A 27 -7.96 -2.09 -4.01
C VAL A 27 -7.74 -3.54 -4.45
N ASN A 28 -7.01 -3.77 -5.54
CA ASN A 28 -6.81 -5.13 -6.06
C ASN A 28 -5.96 -5.99 -5.12
N LEU A 29 -4.94 -5.43 -4.47
CA LEU A 29 -4.13 -6.14 -3.49
C LEU A 29 -4.97 -6.53 -2.26
N ALA A 30 -5.77 -5.61 -1.73
CA ALA A 30 -6.63 -5.87 -0.58
C ALA A 30 -7.69 -6.96 -0.89
N VAL A 31 -8.33 -6.88 -2.06
CA VAL A 31 -9.27 -7.92 -2.51
C VAL A 31 -8.56 -9.26 -2.75
N ALA A 32 -7.32 -9.24 -3.27
CA ALA A 32 -6.54 -10.47 -3.44
C ALA A 32 -6.19 -11.13 -2.10
N PHE A 33 -5.79 -10.38 -1.07
CA PHE A 33 -5.59 -10.91 0.28
C PHE A 33 -6.88 -11.52 0.85
N ALA A 34 -8.01 -10.81 0.74
CA ALA A 34 -9.29 -11.30 1.22
C ALA A 34 -9.70 -12.60 0.52
N ARG A 35 -9.45 -12.73 -0.79
CA ARG A 35 -9.72 -13.96 -1.57
C ARG A 35 -8.79 -15.12 -1.22
N LEU A 36 -7.62 -14.85 -0.66
CA LEU A 36 -6.73 -15.87 -0.09
C LEU A 36 -7.19 -16.34 1.31
N GLY A 37 -8.29 -15.79 1.84
CA GLY A 37 -8.82 -16.10 3.16
C GLY A 37 -8.25 -15.23 4.29
N GLY A 38 -7.42 -14.25 3.98
CA GLY A 38 -6.89 -13.29 4.97
C GLY A 38 -7.96 -12.29 5.41
N ARG A 39 -8.07 -12.06 6.71
CA ARG A 39 -8.91 -10.99 7.28
C ARG A 39 -8.27 -9.66 6.88
N THR A 40 -8.85 -8.98 5.90
CA THR A 40 -8.22 -7.82 5.27
C THR A 40 -9.08 -6.57 5.43
N MET A 41 -8.44 -5.44 5.78
CA MET A 41 -9.04 -4.11 5.75
C MET A 41 -8.33 -3.25 4.69
N LEU A 42 -9.12 -2.50 3.92
CA LEU A 42 -8.64 -1.42 3.06
C LEU A 42 -9.08 -0.09 3.67
N VAL A 43 -8.13 0.82 3.86
CA VAL A 43 -8.38 2.18 4.36
C VAL A 43 -8.06 3.16 3.22
N ASP A 44 -9.05 3.92 2.77
CA ASP A 44 -8.86 4.97 1.76
C ASP A 44 -8.47 6.28 2.48
N CYS A 45 -7.19 6.62 2.42
CA CYS A 45 -6.65 7.87 2.95
C CYS A 45 -6.37 8.92 1.86
N ASP A 46 -6.82 8.69 0.60
CA ASP A 46 -6.82 9.71 -0.45
C ASP A 46 -8.04 10.62 -0.25
N MET A 47 -7.84 11.72 0.47
CA MET A 47 -8.93 12.62 0.90
C MET A 47 -9.51 13.49 -0.23
N GLY A 48 -9.04 13.31 -1.47
CA GLY A 48 -9.48 14.16 -2.59
C GLY A 48 -10.64 13.58 -3.40
N LEU A 49 -10.62 12.30 -3.74
CA LEU A 49 -11.45 11.74 -4.80
C LEU A 49 -12.20 10.45 -4.46
N ALA A 50 -12.09 9.87 -3.26
CA ALA A 50 -12.74 8.61 -2.85
C ALA A 50 -12.70 7.51 -3.95
N ASN A 51 -11.56 7.39 -4.64
CA ASN A 51 -11.41 6.54 -5.81
C ASN A 51 -11.58 5.06 -5.50
N ALA A 52 -11.21 4.63 -4.28
CA ALA A 52 -11.36 3.24 -3.86
C ALA A 52 -12.84 2.81 -3.80
N ALA A 53 -13.73 3.68 -3.31
CA ALA A 53 -15.18 3.43 -3.29
C ALA A 53 -15.74 3.23 -4.70
N ILE A 54 -15.28 4.02 -5.66
CA ILE A 54 -15.68 3.90 -7.09
C ILE A 54 -15.21 2.57 -7.66
N LEU A 55 -13.95 2.18 -7.41
CA LEU A 55 -13.36 0.93 -7.92
C LEU A 55 -13.99 -0.31 -7.30
N LEU A 56 -14.54 -0.20 -6.10
CA LEU A 56 -15.28 -1.28 -5.44
C LEU A 56 -16.77 -1.28 -5.77
N GLY A 57 -17.29 -0.22 -6.41
CA GLY A 57 -18.72 -0.04 -6.62
C GLY A 57 -19.50 0.12 -5.31
N MET A 58 -18.86 0.66 -4.27
CA MET A 58 -19.38 0.73 -2.90
C MET A 58 -19.58 2.20 -2.49
N PRO A 59 -20.74 2.81 -2.77
CA PRO A 59 -21.05 4.12 -2.26
C PRO A 59 -21.14 4.09 -0.72
N SER A 60 -20.70 5.12 -0.05
CA SER A 60 -20.76 5.22 1.40
C SER A 60 -21.60 6.42 1.85
N ALA A 61 -22.43 6.20 2.87
CA ALA A 61 -23.14 7.27 3.56
C ALA A 61 -22.24 8.01 4.54
N TRP A 62 -21.23 7.35 5.06
CA TRP A 62 -20.27 7.87 6.03
C TRP A 62 -18.85 7.83 5.49
N THR A 63 -18.00 8.73 5.97
CA THR A 63 -16.61 8.88 5.54
C THR A 63 -15.66 8.97 6.74
N ILE A 64 -14.35 8.81 6.51
CA ILE A 64 -13.34 9.07 7.54
C ILE A 64 -13.51 10.52 8.11
N GLY A 65 -13.91 11.49 7.28
CA GLY A 65 -14.20 12.84 7.74
C GLY A 65 -15.36 12.89 8.75
N ASP A 66 -16.37 12.06 8.58
CA ASP A 66 -17.51 11.95 9.50
C ASP A 66 -17.08 11.34 10.84
N LEU A 67 -16.26 10.29 10.79
CA LEU A 67 -15.64 9.68 11.97
C LEU A 67 -14.82 10.70 12.76
N LEU A 68 -13.96 11.45 12.08
CA LEU A 68 -13.10 12.46 12.69
C LEU A 68 -13.91 13.64 13.27
N ALA A 69 -15.04 13.94 12.69
CA ALA A 69 -15.99 14.92 13.21
C ALA A 69 -16.88 14.38 14.37
N GLY A 70 -16.75 13.09 14.70
CA GLY A 70 -17.56 12.45 15.75
C GLY A 70 -19.03 12.22 15.37
N ARG A 71 -19.35 12.23 14.05
CA ARG A 71 -20.71 12.01 13.54
C ARG A 71 -21.09 10.53 13.42
N CYS A 72 -20.12 9.63 13.38
CA CYS A 72 -20.32 8.19 13.34
C CYS A 72 -19.18 7.46 14.06
N GLY A 73 -19.39 6.18 14.37
CA GLY A 73 -18.36 5.28 14.86
C GLY A 73 -17.66 4.54 13.70
N ILE A 74 -16.57 3.83 14.01
CA ILE A 74 -15.84 3.03 13.01
C ILE A 74 -16.72 1.91 12.45
N GLU A 75 -17.60 1.33 13.26
CA GLU A 75 -18.50 0.23 12.85
C GLU A 75 -19.56 0.69 11.85
N ASP A 76 -20.00 1.95 11.93
CA ASP A 76 -20.91 2.56 10.96
C ASP A 76 -20.21 2.79 9.60
N LEU A 77 -18.90 2.95 9.65
CA LEU A 77 -18.06 3.23 8.48
C LEU A 77 -17.64 1.97 7.74
N LEU A 78 -17.40 0.88 8.47
CA LEU A 78 -16.88 -0.36 7.90
C LEU A 78 -17.90 -1.01 6.98
N GLN A 79 -17.53 -1.15 5.71
CA GLN A 79 -18.34 -1.80 4.69
C GLN A 79 -17.73 -3.14 4.29
N ARG A 80 -18.58 -4.15 4.11
CA ARG A 80 -18.14 -5.45 3.62
C ARG A 80 -18.10 -5.48 2.10
N GLY A 81 -16.88 -5.61 1.56
CA GLY A 81 -16.61 -5.68 0.13
C GLY A 81 -16.36 -7.08 -0.41
N PRO A 82 -15.85 -7.19 -1.65
CA PRO A 82 -15.55 -8.44 -2.33
C PRO A 82 -14.62 -9.34 -1.53
N GLY A 83 -14.90 -10.66 -1.54
CA GLY A 83 -14.07 -11.65 -0.84
C GLY A 83 -14.11 -11.56 0.69
N GLY A 84 -14.98 -10.72 1.26
CA GLY A 84 -15.02 -10.48 2.70
C GLY A 84 -14.09 -9.34 3.17
N LEU A 85 -13.52 -8.59 2.22
CA LEU A 85 -12.79 -7.35 2.52
C LEU A 85 -13.62 -6.42 3.42
N GLN A 86 -13.00 -5.83 4.43
CA GLN A 86 -13.57 -4.69 5.15
C GLN A 86 -13.01 -3.41 4.56
N PHE A 87 -13.88 -2.51 4.12
CA PHE A 87 -13.50 -1.26 3.49
C PHE A 87 -13.86 -0.07 4.38
N LEU A 88 -12.89 0.81 4.60
CA LEU A 88 -13.05 2.08 5.29
C LEU A 88 -12.96 3.21 4.27
N PRO A 89 -14.08 3.84 3.89
CA PRO A 89 -14.11 4.85 2.82
C PRO A 89 -13.48 6.17 3.25
N GLY A 90 -12.67 6.73 2.36
CA GLY A 90 -12.10 8.06 2.48
C GLY A 90 -13.14 9.18 2.42
N HIS A 91 -12.68 10.41 2.47
CA HIS A 91 -13.54 11.58 2.39
C HIS A 91 -13.74 12.01 0.93
N SER A 92 -14.99 12.11 0.50
CA SER A 92 -15.36 12.75 -0.76
C SER A 92 -16.07 14.07 -0.46
N GLY A 93 -15.34 15.19 -0.44
CA GLY A 93 -15.98 16.47 -0.16
C GLY A 93 -15.19 17.66 -0.68
N THR A 94 -15.92 18.68 -1.14
CA THR A 94 -15.40 19.96 -1.65
C THR A 94 -14.92 20.92 -0.56
N GLY A 95 -14.59 20.40 0.64
CA GLY A 95 -14.08 21.21 1.76
C GLY A 95 -12.58 21.47 1.63
N SER A 96 -12.11 22.59 2.14
CA SER A 96 -10.75 23.13 2.08
C SER A 96 -9.70 22.29 2.85
N GLY A 97 -9.49 21.02 2.50
CA GLY A 97 -8.51 20.15 3.15
C GLY A 97 -8.43 18.80 2.47
N SER A 98 -7.64 18.71 1.39
CA SER A 98 -7.36 17.44 0.72
C SER A 98 -6.41 16.52 1.50
N THR A 99 -6.02 16.89 2.73
CA THR A 99 -5.03 16.15 3.52
C THR A 99 -5.41 16.14 5.01
N LEU A 100 -5.26 14.98 5.65
CA LEU A 100 -5.43 14.86 7.09
C LEU A 100 -4.33 15.64 7.85
N SER A 101 -4.72 16.48 8.78
CA SER A 101 -3.79 17.09 9.74
C SER A 101 -3.11 16.02 10.62
N ALA A 102 -2.02 16.37 11.29
CA ALA A 102 -1.34 15.46 12.21
C ALA A 102 -2.26 14.95 13.33
N ALA A 103 -3.11 15.83 13.86
CA ALA A 103 -4.09 15.47 14.90
C ALA A 103 -5.17 14.51 14.37
N GLU A 104 -5.69 14.73 13.17
CA GLU A 104 -6.69 13.86 12.54
C GLU A 104 -6.12 12.48 12.23
N ARG A 105 -4.88 12.40 11.74
CA ARG A 105 -4.19 11.12 11.55
C ARG A 105 -4.02 10.35 12.86
N ALA A 106 -3.56 11.03 13.92
CA ALA A 106 -3.42 10.41 15.23
C ALA A 106 -4.77 9.87 15.74
N ARG A 107 -5.85 10.63 15.60
CA ARG A 107 -7.21 10.20 15.97
C ARG A 107 -7.69 9.01 15.14
N LEU A 108 -7.44 9.01 13.83
CA LEU A 108 -7.77 7.87 12.94
C LEU A 108 -7.02 6.61 13.38
N MET A 109 -5.70 6.72 13.59
CA MET A 109 -4.88 5.58 14.02
C MET A 109 -5.29 5.06 15.40
N GLU A 110 -5.66 5.96 16.32
CA GLU A 110 -6.19 5.59 17.64
C GLU A 110 -7.53 4.84 17.50
N ALA A 111 -8.44 5.33 16.68
CA ALA A 111 -9.73 4.70 16.41
C ALA A 111 -9.57 3.31 15.74
N LEU A 112 -8.54 3.11 14.89
CA LEU A 112 -8.26 1.86 14.23
C LEU A 112 -7.55 0.83 15.13
N ARG A 113 -6.84 1.27 16.17
CA ARG A 113 -6.03 0.40 17.04
C ARG A 113 -6.80 -0.81 17.63
N PRO A 114 -8.03 -0.66 18.18
CA PRO A 114 -8.79 -1.81 18.71
C PRO A 114 -9.18 -2.83 17.64
N TYR A 115 -9.21 -2.39 16.37
CA TYR A 115 -9.60 -3.22 15.24
C TYR A 115 -8.41 -3.93 14.60
N ALA A 116 -7.20 -3.41 14.78
CA ALA A 116 -6.00 -3.97 14.15
C ALA A 116 -5.81 -5.47 14.46
N ALA A 117 -6.09 -5.91 15.68
CA ALA A 117 -5.99 -7.32 16.07
C ALA A 117 -7.03 -8.24 15.37
N ARG A 118 -8.06 -7.68 14.75
CA ARG A 118 -9.11 -8.44 14.02
C ARG A 118 -8.68 -8.78 12.59
N PHE A 119 -7.60 -8.19 12.09
CA PHE A 119 -7.12 -8.32 10.72
C PHE A 119 -5.75 -8.97 10.64
N ASP A 120 -5.48 -9.60 9.52
CA ASP A 120 -4.17 -10.13 9.16
C ASP A 120 -3.41 -9.11 8.30
N HIS A 121 -4.15 -8.34 7.47
CA HIS A 121 -3.62 -7.31 6.59
C HIS A 121 -4.45 -6.03 6.65
N ILE A 122 -3.78 -4.88 6.74
CA ILE A 122 -4.37 -3.56 6.57
C ILE A 122 -3.65 -2.89 5.40
N VAL A 123 -4.37 -2.64 4.32
CA VAL A 123 -3.85 -1.90 3.15
C VAL A 123 -4.32 -0.45 3.25
N ILE A 124 -3.38 0.48 3.21
CA ILE A 124 -3.66 1.91 3.23
C ILE A 124 -3.42 2.47 1.83
N ASP A 125 -4.48 2.99 1.20
CA ASP A 125 -4.37 3.79 -0.02
C ASP A 125 -4.04 5.22 0.35
N THR A 126 -2.84 5.68 0.04
CA THR A 126 -2.39 7.03 0.42
C THR A 126 -2.70 8.03 -0.69
N GLY A 127 -2.77 9.31 -0.36
CA GLY A 127 -2.77 10.37 -1.36
C GLY A 127 -1.52 10.35 -2.24
N GLY A 128 -1.57 10.95 -3.43
CA GLY A 128 -0.43 11.07 -4.33
C GLY A 128 0.55 12.16 -3.91
N GLY A 129 1.83 11.98 -4.26
CA GLY A 129 2.86 12.99 -4.02
C GLY A 129 3.57 12.84 -2.68
N ILE A 130 4.41 13.85 -2.37
CA ILE A 130 5.31 13.90 -1.21
C ILE A 130 4.77 14.82 -0.09
N GLU A 131 3.47 14.95 0.01
CA GLU A 131 2.86 15.74 1.09
C GLU A 131 3.14 15.12 2.46
N ALA A 132 3.36 15.95 3.47
CA ALA A 132 3.73 15.52 4.82
C ALA A 132 2.72 14.52 5.42
N SER A 133 1.44 14.67 5.10
CA SER A 133 0.37 13.76 5.53
C SER A 133 0.53 12.35 4.95
N SER A 134 0.77 12.24 3.65
CA SER A 134 1.01 10.98 2.95
C SER A 134 2.31 10.32 3.43
N LEU A 135 3.39 11.08 3.54
CA LEU A 135 4.68 10.57 4.03
C LEU A 135 4.57 9.99 5.44
N ALA A 136 3.85 10.66 6.34
CA ALA A 136 3.68 10.16 7.71
C ALA A 136 2.87 8.84 7.78
N LEU A 137 1.86 8.66 6.92
CA LEU A 137 1.12 7.38 6.83
C LEU A 137 2.00 6.26 6.29
N VAL A 138 2.79 6.56 5.25
CA VAL A 138 3.72 5.58 4.67
C VAL A 138 4.81 5.18 5.66
N ALA A 139 5.38 6.14 6.39
CA ALA A 139 6.41 5.90 7.39
C ALA A 139 5.92 5.10 8.60
N ALA A 140 4.62 5.18 8.92
CA ALA A 140 4.02 4.43 10.02
C ALA A 140 3.66 2.97 9.65
N ALA A 141 3.76 2.60 8.38
CA ALA A 141 3.42 1.26 7.92
C ALA A 141 4.58 0.27 8.10
N ASP A 142 4.25 -1.01 8.32
CA ASP A 142 5.24 -2.09 8.38
C ASP A 142 5.88 -2.35 7.00
N THR A 143 5.15 -2.03 5.93
CA THR A 143 5.60 -2.23 4.55
C THR A 143 5.23 -1.03 3.68
N PRO A 144 6.14 -0.09 3.48
CA PRO A 144 6.02 0.94 2.46
C PRO A 144 6.12 0.30 1.07
N LEU A 145 5.00 0.26 0.32
CA LEU A 145 4.93 -0.26 -1.05
C LEU A 145 4.90 0.91 -2.03
N ILE A 146 6.03 1.17 -2.68
CA ILE A 146 6.17 2.26 -3.65
C ILE A 146 5.83 1.76 -5.05
N VAL A 147 4.85 2.39 -5.67
CA VAL A 147 4.42 2.10 -7.05
C VAL A 147 5.24 2.90 -8.03
N LEU A 148 5.96 2.19 -8.91
CA LEU A 148 6.82 2.71 -9.95
C LEU A 148 6.27 2.32 -11.32
N THR A 149 6.14 3.27 -12.25
CA THR A 149 5.75 3.00 -13.64
C THR A 149 6.94 3.21 -14.59
N PRO A 150 6.90 2.66 -15.82
CA PRO A 150 7.97 2.87 -16.81
C PRO A 150 8.16 4.33 -17.24
N GLU A 151 7.28 5.24 -16.85
CA GLU A 151 7.40 6.66 -17.19
C GLU A 151 8.60 7.33 -16.48
N PRO A 152 9.41 8.13 -17.21
CA PRO A 152 10.58 8.81 -16.61
C PRO A 152 10.23 9.69 -15.41
N THR A 153 9.09 10.39 -15.45
CA THR A 153 8.62 11.23 -14.33
C THR A 153 8.31 10.41 -13.10
N SER A 154 7.67 9.23 -13.24
CA SER A 154 7.39 8.32 -12.13
C SER A 154 8.67 7.89 -11.40
N PHE A 155 9.76 7.70 -12.15
CA PHE A 155 11.05 7.35 -11.58
C PHE A 155 11.62 8.46 -10.68
N VAL A 156 11.59 9.72 -11.16
CA VAL A 156 12.07 10.89 -10.41
C VAL A 156 11.22 11.11 -9.16
N ASP A 157 9.91 11.02 -9.31
CA ASP A 157 8.96 11.24 -8.21
C ASP A 157 9.06 10.14 -7.14
N ALA A 158 9.25 8.87 -7.54
CA ALA A 158 9.49 7.77 -6.61
C ALA A 158 10.83 7.94 -5.86
N TYR A 159 11.89 8.41 -6.54
CA TYR A 159 13.17 8.74 -5.90
C TYR A 159 12.98 9.85 -4.84
N ALA A 160 12.26 10.92 -5.19
CA ALA A 160 11.99 12.02 -4.27
C ALA A 160 11.22 11.54 -3.03
N MET A 161 10.24 10.63 -3.22
CA MET A 161 9.46 10.04 -2.13
C MET A 161 10.33 9.17 -1.21
N VAL A 162 11.12 8.25 -1.76
CA VAL A 162 12.04 7.41 -0.97
C VAL A 162 13.02 8.27 -0.19
N LYS A 163 13.58 9.31 -0.83
CA LYS A 163 14.48 10.27 -0.16
C LYS A 163 13.80 11.00 0.98
N ALA A 164 12.60 11.51 0.77
CA ALA A 164 11.84 12.24 1.80
C ALA A 164 11.50 11.31 2.99
N LEU A 165 11.06 10.07 2.74
CA LEU A 165 10.76 9.09 3.76
C LEU A 165 12.00 8.69 4.56
N SER A 166 13.13 8.43 3.90
CA SER A 166 14.38 8.10 4.57
C SER A 166 14.91 9.25 5.41
N VAL A 167 15.01 10.47 4.83
CA VAL A 167 15.61 11.62 5.50
C VAL A 167 14.72 12.17 6.61
N SER A 168 13.41 12.31 6.37
CA SER A 168 12.50 12.99 7.31
C SER A 168 11.87 12.04 8.33
N HIS A 169 11.81 10.74 8.03
CA HIS A 169 11.14 9.76 8.87
C HIS A 169 12.02 8.57 9.27
N GLY A 170 13.25 8.49 8.75
CA GLY A 170 14.16 7.38 9.05
C GLY A 170 13.68 6.03 8.52
N THR A 171 12.84 6.00 7.48
CA THR A 171 12.31 4.75 6.92
C THR A 171 13.45 3.95 6.26
N PRO A 172 13.79 2.74 6.76
CA PRO A 172 15.00 2.04 6.35
C PRO A 172 14.82 1.16 5.11
N SER A 173 13.58 0.77 4.79
CA SER A 173 13.33 -0.22 3.74
C SER A 173 12.03 0.03 2.99
N PHE A 174 11.99 -0.38 1.72
CA PHE A 174 10.85 -0.19 0.82
C PHE A 174 10.66 -1.40 -0.09
N GLU A 175 9.41 -1.76 -0.33
CA GLU A 175 9.01 -2.67 -1.38
C GLU A 175 8.67 -1.87 -2.65
N ILE A 176 9.25 -2.23 -3.80
CA ILE A 176 9.04 -1.54 -5.07
C ILE A 176 8.20 -2.41 -6.00
N LEU A 177 7.03 -1.91 -6.38
CA LEU A 177 6.12 -2.55 -7.32
C LEU A 177 6.21 -1.86 -8.68
N ALA A 178 6.63 -2.59 -9.71
CA ALA A 178 6.57 -2.10 -11.09
C ALA A 178 5.14 -2.24 -11.63
N ASN A 179 4.42 -1.14 -11.79
CA ASN A 179 3.05 -1.11 -12.31
C ASN A 179 3.03 -0.71 -13.79
N MET A 180 2.02 -1.20 -14.53
CA MET A 180 1.87 -0.95 -15.97
C MET A 180 3.11 -1.36 -16.79
N ALA A 181 3.83 -2.36 -16.35
CA ALA A 181 5.01 -2.86 -17.06
C ALA A 181 4.60 -3.61 -18.34
N PRO A 182 5.32 -3.44 -19.44
CA PRO A 182 4.98 -4.16 -20.69
C PRO A 182 5.21 -5.67 -20.56
N HIS A 183 6.22 -6.10 -19.81
CA HIS A 183 6.56 -7.50 -19.51
C HIS A 183 7.52 -7.58 -18.32
N ASP A 184 7.68 -8.78 -17.75
CA ASP A 184 8.46 -9.01 -16.52
C ASP A 184 9.94 -8.59 -16.62
N VAL A 185 10.57 -8.81 -17.78
CA VAL A 185 11.97 -8.41 -18.00
C VAL A 185 12.13 -6.89 -17.93
N ALA A 186 11.21 -6.14 -18.54
CA ALA A 186 11.23 -4.68 -18.47
C ALA A 186 10.94 -4.18 -17.04
N ALA A 187 10.03 -4.82 -16.33
CA ALA A 187 9.73 -4.51 -14.93
C ALA A 187 10.96 -4.72 -14.04
N ARG A 188 11.65 -5.83 -14.22
CA ARG A 188 12.88 -6.14 -13.48
C ARG A 188 14.00 -5.14 -13.78
N ALA A 189 14.21 -4.83 -15.05
CA ALA A 189 15.21 -3.83 -15.47
C ALA A 189 14.90 -2.43 -14.90
N LEU A 190 13.62 -2.04 -14.85
CA LEU A 190 13.17 -0.79 -14.23
C LEU A 190 13.53 -0.76 -12.74
N PHE A 191 13.23 -1.83 -12.00
CA PHE A 191 13.57 -1.96 -10.60
C PHE A 191 15.09 -1.91 -10.37
N ASP A 192 15.87 -2.68 -11.12
CA ASP A 192 17.33 -2.76 -10.94
C ASP A 192 17.99 -1.41 -11.20
N LYS A 193 17.53 -0.66 -12.22
CA LYS A 193 17.97 0.71 -12.48
C LYS A 193 17.58 1.66 -11.34
N PHE A 194 16.35 1.54 -10.84
CA PHE A 194 15.88 2.37 -9.72
C PHE A 194 16.70 2.11 -8.47
N ARG A 195 16.88 0.84 -8.11
CA ARG A 195 17.69 0.43 -6.96
C ARG A 195 19.12 0.96 -7.07
N ALA A 196 19.79 0.77 -8.21
CA ALA A 196 21.17 1.21 -8.40
C ALA A 196 21.35 2.74 -8.22
N ILE A 197 20.35 3.53 -8.64
CA ILE A 197 20.40 4.99 -8.46
C ILE A 197 20.09 5.38 -7.01
N VAL A 198 19.05 4.81 -6.41
CA VAL A 198 18.66 5.15 -5.02
C VAL A 198 19.76 4.78 -4.05
N THR A 199 20.26 3.55 -4.06
CA THR A 199 21.25 3.04 -3.10
C THR A 199 22.64 3.69 -3.27
N ARG A 200 22.89 4.38 -4.37
CA ARG A 200 24.10 5.19 -4.54
C ARG A 200 24.11 6.43 -3.65
N PHE A 201 22.96 6.98 -3.31
CA PHE A 201 22.85 8.28 -2.64
C PHE A 201 22.06 8.23 -1.32
N ILE A 202 21.33 7.14 -1.08
CA ILE A 202 20.45 6.98 0.09
C ILE A 202 20.71 5.60 0.68
N ASP A 203 20.99 5.55 1.97
CA ASP A 203 21.20 4.30 2.70
C ASP A 203 19.85 3.69 3.08
N VAL A 204 19.34 2.86 2.21
CA VAL A 204 18.03 2.16 2.37
C VAL A 204 18.05 0.83 1.65
N ASP A 205 17.24 -0.10 2.15
CA ASP A 205 16.99 -1.37 1.50
C ASP A 205 15.81 -1.28 0.53
N LEU A 206 16.01 -1.73 -0.71
CA LEU A 206 14.94 -1.83 -1.71
C LEU A 206 14.73 -3.27 -2.11
N ALA A 207 13.51 -3.78 -1.87
CA ALA A 207 13.08 -5.11 -2.29
C ALA A 207 12.14 -5.03 -3.50
N TYR A 208 12.30 -5.96 -4.45
CA TYR A 208 11.40 -6.08 -5.59
C TYR A 208 10.10 -6.77 -5.19
N ALA A 209 9.00 -6.02 -5.15
CA ALA A 209 7.66 -6.53 -4.85
C ALA A 209 7.07 -7.38 -5.98
N GLY A 210 7.48 -7.15 -7.21
CA GLY A 210 6.93 -7.79 -8.39
C GLY A 210 6.47 -6.78 -9.43
N ALA A 211 5.70 -7.26 -10.41
CA ALA A 211 5.15 -6.43 -11.47
C ALA A 211 3.66 -6.66 -11.67
N ILE A 212 2.95 -5.59 -12.03
CA ILE A 212 1.60 -5.65 -12.59
C ILE A 212 1.71 -5.25 -14.05
N PRO A 213 1.35 -6.13 -14.99
CA PRO A 213 1.43 -5.82 -16.41
C PRO A 213 0.41 -4.75 -16.81
N ALA A 214 0.73 -4.02 -17.88
CA ALA A 214 -0.26 -3.22 -18.59
C ALA A 214 -1.32 -4.17 -19.17
N ASP A 215 -2.58 -4.02 -18.73
CA ASP A 215 -3.65 -4.96 -19.05
C ASP A 215 -4.95 -4.20 -19.32
N PRO A 216 -5.56 -4.33 -20.51
CA PRO A 216 -6.79 -3.65 -20.86
C PRO A 216 -7.97 -4.04 -19.97
N PHE A 217 -7.95 -5.24 -19.38
CA PHE A 217 -8.98 -5.68 -18.44
C PHE A 217 -9.02 -4.86 -17.16
N VAL A 218 -7.90 -4.22 -16.76
CA VAL A 218 -7.90 -3.28 -15.62
C VAL A 218 -8.80 -2.09 -15.93
N ARG A 219 -8.66 -1.48 -17.12
CA ARG A 219 -9.51 -0.36 -17.53
C ARG A 219 -10.97 -0.78 -17.66
N GLU A 220 -11.22 -1.95 -18.22
CA GLU A 220 -12.59 -2.46 -18.36
C GLU A 220 -13.26 -2.72 -17.01
N ALA A 221 -12.52 -3.25 -16.04
CA ALA A 221 -13.01 -3.44 -14.68
C ALA A 221 -13.38 -2.10 -14.01
N VAL A 222 -12.53 -1.08 -14.17
CA VAL A 222 -12.80 0.29 -13.68
C VAL A 222 -14.09 0.86 -14.26
N LEU A 223 -14.32 0.68 -15.56
CA LEU A 223 -15.59 1.14 -16.22
C LEU A 223 -16.82 0.40 -15.66
N ARG A 224 -16.64 -0.82 -15.20
CA ARG A 224 -17.68 -1.61 -14.53
C ARG A 224 -17.80 -1.33 -13.03
N LYS A 225 -17.03 -0.37 -12.49
CA LYS A 225 -16.93 -0.08 -11.05
C LYS A 225 -16.60 -1.32 -10.23
N ARG A 226 -15.64 -2.12 -10.69
CA ARG A 226 -15.15 -3.34 -10.04
C ARG A 226 -13.63 -3.42 -10.15
N CYS A 227 -12.98 -4.06 -9.22
CA CYS A 227 -11.56 -4.37 -9.33
C CYS A 227 -11.30 -5.53 -10.31
N VAL A 228 -10.12 -5.57 -10.95
CA VAL A 228 -9.82 -6.59 -11.96
C VAL A 228 -9.72 -7.99 -11.37
N VAL A 229 -9.26 -8.12 -10.14
CA VAL A 229 -9.21 -9.41 -9.40
C VAL A 229 -10.60 -10.03 -9.26
N GLU A 230 -11.63 -9.20 -9.16
CA GLU A 230 -13.02 -9.65 -9.05
C GLU A 230 -13.68 -9.84 -10.42
N ALA A 231 -13.57 -8.82 -11.29
CA ALA A 231 -14.28 -8.79 -12.56
C ALA A 231 -13.71 -9.78 -13.60
N PHE A 232 -12.38 -9.96 -13.58
CA PHE A 232 -11.64 -10.76 -14.55
C PHE A 232 -10.52 -11.57 -13.89
N PRO A 233 -10.84 -12.57 -13.07
CA PRO A 233 -9.85 -13.30 -12.26
C PRO A 233 -8.79 -14.04 -13.11
N GLY A 234 -9.09 -14.32 -14.36
CA GLY A 234 -8.17 -14.92 -15.34
C GLY A 234 -7.27 -13.91 -16.06
N ALA A 235 -7.47 -12.61 -15.90
CA ALA A 235 -6.67 -11.58 -16.56
C ALA A 235 -5.20 -11.59 -16.07
N PRO A 236 -4.22 -11.22 -16.92
CA PRO A 236 -2.81 -11.14 -16.53
C PRO A 236 -2.59 -10.30 -15.27
N ALA A 237 -3.17 -9.12 -15.18
CA ALA A 237 -3.07 -8.25 -14.00
C ALA A 237 -3.70 -8.89 -12.75
N ALA A 238 -4.84 -9.57 -12.87
CA ALA A 238 -5.48 -10.23 -11.74
C ALA A 238 -4.61 -11.37 -11.18
N ARG A 239 -3.97 -12.17 -12.05
CA ARG A 239 -3.01 -13.19 -11.63
C ARG A 239 -1.78 -12.59 -10.97
N ALA A 240 -1.29 -11.45 -11.47
CA ALA A 240 -0.16 -10.73 -10.90
C ALA A 240 -0.49 -10.20 -9.49
N PHE A 241 -1.67 -9.61 -9.27
CA PHE A 241 -2.13 -9.21 -7.94
C PHE A 241 -2.27 -10.40 -6.98
N ALA A 242 -2.80 -11.53 -7.45
CA ALA A 242 -2.88 -12.74 -6.63
C ALA A 242 -1.49 -13.30 -6.27
N ALA A 243 -0.51 -13.22 -7.16
CA ALA A 243 0.87 -13.60 -6.89
C ALA A 243 1.54 -12.65 -5.88
N LEU A 244 1.34 -11.34 -6.05
CA LEU A 244 1.81 -10.32 -5.11
C LEU A 244 1.23 -10.54 -3.71
N ALA A 245 -0.08 -10.76 -3.60
CA ALA A 245 -0.74 -11.03 -2.33
C ALA A 245 -0.18 -12.29 -1.65
N ARG A 246 0.01 -13.40 -2.38
CA ARG A 246 0.63 -14.62 -1.83
C ARG A 246 2.03 -14.38 -1.31
N ARG A 247 2.86 -13.64 -2.07
CA ARG A 247 4.23 -13.31 -1.65
C ARG A 247 4.23 -12.47 -0.38
N MET A 248 3.36 -11.46 -0.31
CA MET A 248 3.29 -10.55 0.83
C MET A 248 2.57 -11.14 2.05
N ALA A 249 1.74 -12.16 1.88
CA ALA A 249 1.11 -12.88 2.99
C ALA A 249 2.10 -13.76 3.77
N CYS A 250 3.20 -14.19 3.14
CA CYS A 250 4.26 -14.89 3.84
C CYS A 250 5.14 -13.85 4.56
N PRO A 251 5.42 -14.01 5.86
CA PRO A 251 6.41 -13.15 6.51
C PRO A 251 7.76 -13.31 5.80
N PRO A 252 8.55 -12.24 5.65
CA PRO A 252 9.92 -12.38 5.15
C PRO A 252 10.67 -13.37 6.06
N PRO A 253 11.61 -14.17 5.53
CA PRO A 253 12.46 -15.00 6.37
C PRO A 253 13.13 -14.10 7.43
N PRO A 254 13.30 -14.58 8.66
CA PRO A 254 14.00 -13.80 9.68
C PRO A 254 15.38 -13.41 9.11
N LEU A 255 15.76 -12.15 9.34
CA LEU A 255 17.11 -11.68 9.00
C LEU A 255 18.11 -12.66 9.63
N PRO A 256 19.16 -13.08 8.93
CA PRO A 256 20.21 -13.90 9.53
C PRO A 256 20.71 -13.17 10.78
N GLU A 257 20.75 -13.86 11.91
CA GLU A 257 21.34 -13.29 13.12
C GLU A 257 22.75 -12.77 12.78
N PRO A 258 23.12 -11.57 13.27
CA PRO A 258 24.47 -11.09 13.07
C PRO A 258 25.43 -12.17 13.64
N ILE A 259 26.31 -12.68 12.79
CA ILE A 259 27.38 -13.58 13.24
C ILE A 259 28.22 -12.75 14.22
N LEU A 260 27.97 -12.94 15.49
CA LEU A 260 28.85 -12.39 16.52
C LEU A 260 30.24 -13.04 16.27
N ALA A 261 31.11 -12.25 15.66
CA ALA A 261 32.50 -12.58 15.55
C ALA A 261 32.99 -12.82 17.00
N GLU A 262 33.24 -14.04 17.35
CA GLU A 262 33.96 -14.40 18.59
C GLU A 262 35.29 -13.63 18.55
N VAL A 263 35.34 -12.52 19.26
CA VAL A 263 36.61 -11.87 19.59
C VAL A 263 37.30 -12.80 20.59
N GLY A 264 38.13 -13.66 20.03
CA GLY A 264 38.99 -14.51 20.81
C GLY A 264 39.83 -13.66 21.75
N HIS A 265 39.57 -13.75 23.04
CA HIS A 265 40.50 -13.31 24.06
C HIS A 265 41.69 -14.29 24.06
N GLY A 266 42.69 -13.94 23.22
CA GLY A 266 44.02 -14.52 23.36
C GLY A 266 44.65 -13.93 24.58
N ALA A 267 44.77 -14.78 25.61
CA ALA A 267 45.62 -14.52 26.76
C ALA A 267 47.10 -14.53 26.33
N HIS A 268 47.80 -13.49 26.68
CA HIS A 268 49.19 -13.57 27.19
C HIS A 268 49.53 -12.24 27.87
#